data_edb260ea522f156002eb8e51247c0b6a
#
_entry.id   edb260ea522f156002eb8e51247c0b6a
#
_cell.length_a   1.000
_cell.length_b   1.000
_cell.length_c   1.000
_cell.angle_alpha   90.00
_cell.angle_beta   90.00
_cell.angle_gamma   90.00
#
_symmetry.space_group_name_H-M   'P 1'
#
loop_
_entity.id
_entity.type
_entity.pdbx_description
1 polymer ?
#
loop_
_entity_poly.entity_id
_entity_poly.type
_entity_poly.pdbx_seq_one_letter_code
_entity_poly.pdbx_strand_id
1 'polypeptide(L)'
;MKQKKYQLLIFIFILATKFTIATSLQEIIPNGYEVRDSVSGNLNNDQFTDMIIVLKQKNEDSLAAISETTIKRETIILYGTASGYSVIARSMNAVYCVICGGVMGDPFVGISIDNESFSISHYGGAVMRWGRVSTFSKNTNGTWVLAKDENENFSAVNPELPNDSTITTPEDFGVITFEQFDINKE
;
A
#
# COMPACT_ATOMS: atom_id res chain seq x y z
N MET A 1 59.40 -10.42 44.09
CA MET A 1 58.91 -9.96 42.77
C MET A 1 57.52 -10.61 42.52
N LYS A 2 56.43 -9.81 42.53
CA LYS A 2 55.06 -10.31 42.22
C LYS A 2 54.77 -10.04 40.75
N GLN A 3 54.59 -11.10 39.95
CA GLN A 3 54.14 -10.98 38.56
C GLN A 3 52.62 -10.73 38.54
N LYS A 4 52.21 -9.62 37.95
CA LYS A 4 50.79 -9.33 37.64
C LYS A 4 50.43 -10.04 36.34
N LYS A 5 49.52 -11.03 36.42
CA LYS A 5 48.86 -11.62 35.27
C LYS A 5 47.80 -10.66 34.75
N TYR A 6 47.97 -10.14 33.54
CA TYR A 6 46.91 -9.42 32.80
C TYR A 6 46.05 -10.44 32.11
N GLN A 7 44.76 -10.56 32.51
CA GLN A 7 43.77 -11.30 31.76
C GLN A 7 43.22 -10.37 30.68
N LEU A 8 43.46 -10.74 29.41
CA LEU A 8 42.92 -10.08 28.22
C LEU A 8 41.51 -10.58 28.02
N LEU A 9 40.49 -9.76 28.35
CA LEU A 9 39.10 -10.02 28.04
C LEU A 9 38.85 -9.67 26.56
N ILE A 10 38.75 -10.70 25.71
CA ILE A 10 38.35 -10.54 24.32
C ILE A 10 36.81 -10.45 24.32
N PHE A 11 36.28 -9.24 24.06
CA PHE A 11 34.87 -9.05 23.77
C PHE A 11 34.60 -9.46 22.32
N ILE A 12 34.00 -10.62 22.12
CA ILE A 12 33.49 -11.03 20.82
C ILE A 12 32.17 -10.31 20.57
N PHE A 13 32.22 -9.29 19.73
CA PHE A 13 31.03 -8.60 19.24
C PHE A 13 30.37 -9.49 18.17
N ILE A 14 29.34 -10.25 18.57
CA ILE A 14 28.53 -11.02 17.61
C ILE A 14 27.62 -10.01 16.88
N LEU A 15 28.05 -9.64 15.68
CA LEU A 15 27.23 -8.85 14.75
C LEU A 15 26.10 -9.78 14.26
N ALA A 16 24.91 -9.66 14.85
CA ALA A 16 23.72 -10.38 14.39
C ALA A 16 23.29 -9.77 13.03
N THR A 17 23.80 -10.33 11.94
CA THR A 17 23.28 -10.03 10.60
C THR A 17 21.86 -10.57 10.52
N LYS A 18 20.88 -9.69 10.41
CA LYS A 18 19.52 -10.09 10.06
C LYS A 18 19.55 -10.60 8.62
N PHE A 19 19.53 -11.91 8.44
CA PHE A 19 19.28 -12.53 7.14
C PHE A 19 17.82 -12.24 6.77
N THR A 20 17.60 -11.28 5.89
CA THR A 20 16.30 -11.11 5.23
C THR A 20 16.26 -12.16 4.13
N ILE A 21 15.41 -13.17 4.28
CA ILE A 21 15.18 -14.16 3.23
C ILE A 21 14.34 -13.44 2.17
N ALA A 22 14.93 -13.21 1.03
CA ALA A 22 14.20 -12.68 -0.12
C ALA A 22 13.37 -13.81 -0.72
N THR A 23 12.11 -13.48 -0.99
CA THR A 23 11.09 -14.44 -1.43
C THR A 23 10.71 -14.14 -2.88
N SER A 24 10.43 -15.16 -3.66
CA SER A 24 9.88 -14.97 -5.02
C SER A 24 8.48 -14.37 -4.95
N LEU A 25 8.08 -13.61 -5.97
CA LEU A 25 6.73 -13.04 -6.02
C LEU A 25 5.65 -14.12 -5.91
N GLN A 26 5.90 -15.30 -6.47
CA GLN A 26 5.00 -16.44 -6.45
C GLN A 26 4.72 -16.94 -5.02
N GLU A 27 5.72 -16.87 -4.13
CA GLU A 27 5.58 -17.31 -2.72
C GLU A 27 4.89 -16.24 -1.86
N ILE A 28 4.92 -14.97 -2.31
CA ILE A 28 4.25 -13.85 -1.61
C ILE A 28 2.75 -13.88 -1.86
N ILE A 29 2.32 -14.32 -3.05
CA ILE A 29 0.90 -14.37 -3.43
C ILE A 29 0.25 -15.60 -2.80
N PRO A 30 -0.77 -15.45 -1.93
CA PRO A 30 -1.44 -16.59 -1.32
C PRO A 30 -2.20 -17.45 -2.34
N ASN A 31 -2.34 -18.76 -2.04
CA ASN A 31 -3.18 -19.62 -2.86
C ASN A 31 -4.62 -19.08 -2.94
N GLY A 32 -5.20 -19.09 -4.15
CA GLY A 32 -6.54 -18.56 -4.39
C GLY A 32 -6.58 -17.06 -4.71
N TYR A 33 -5.42 -16.38 -4.66
CA TYR A 33 -5.29 -14.99 -5.08
C TYR A 33 -4.56 -14.87 -6.41
N GLU A 34 -4.74 -13.74 -7.05
CA GLU A 34 -4.02 -13.29 -8.25
C GLU A 34 -3.74 -11.80 -8.18
N VAL A 35 -2.76 -11.33 -8.95
CA VAL A 35 -2.46 -9.91 -9.06
C VAL A 35 -3.57 -9.22 -9.85
N ARG A 36 -4.23 -8.23 -9.22
CA ARG A 36 -5.21 -7.33 -9.87
C ARG A 36 -4.50 -6.22 -10.61
N ASP A 37 -3.45 -5.66 -9.96
CA ASP A 37 -2.64 -4.60 -10.51
C ASP A 37 -1.25 -4.59 -9.86
N SER A 38 -0.27 -4.04 -10.57
CA SER A 38 1.09 -3.90 -10.05
C SER A 38 1.80 -2.72 -10.71
N VAL A 39 2.60 -2.02 -9.94
CA VAL A 39 3.49 -0.97 -10.42
C VAL A 39 4.88 -1.20 -9.87
N SER A 40 5.89 -0.98 -10.71
CA SER A 40 7.30 -1.09 -10.36
C SER A 40 7.98 0.27 -10.41
N GLY A 41 8.89 0.50 -9.47
CA GLY A 41 9.66 1.73 -9.38
C GLY A 41 10.75 1.62 -8.31
N ASN A 42 11.35 2.73 -7.93
CA ASN A 42 12.34 2.77 -6.85
C ASN A 42 11.73 3.55 -5.68
N LEU A 43 11.36 2.84 -4.61
CA LEU A 43 10.70 3.39 -3.43
C LEU A 43 11.66 3.67 -2.27
N ASN A 44 12.88 3.14 -2.32
CA ASN A 44 13.84 3.20 -1.22
C ASN A 44 15.20 3.80 -1.62
N ASN A 45 15.31 4.23 -2.89
CA ASN A 45 16.50 4.84 -3.48
C ASN A 45 17.74 3.92 -3.50
N ASP A 46 17.52 2.60 -3.64
CA ASP A 46 18.58 1.62 -3.85
C ASP A 46 18.68 1.20 -5.33
N GLN A 47 19.52 0.19 -5.63
CA GLN A 47 19.74 -0.29 -7.00
C GLN A 47 18.72 -1.32 -7.48
N PHE A 48 17.82 -1.78 -6.62
CA PHE A 48 16.84 -2.80 -6.93
C PHE A 48 15.48 -2.18 -7.24
N THR A 49 14.73 -2.85 -8.11
CA THR A 49 13.38 -2.40 -8.46
C THR A 49 12.38 -2.87 -7.41
N ASP A 50 11.70 -1.92 -6.79
CA ASP A 50 10.61 -2.17 -5.85
C ASP A 50 9.29 -2.36 -6.60
N MET A 51 8.28 -2.87 -5.91
CA MET A 51 6.97 -3.12 -6.49
C MET A 51 5.87 -2.88 -5.45
N ILE A 52 4.73 -2.40 -5.92
CA ILE A 52 3.48 -2.43 -5.17
C ILE A 52 2.51 -3.30 -5.95
N ILE A 53 1.83 -4.22 -5.25
CA ILE A 53 0.84 -5.10 -5.86
C ILE A 53 -0.49 -4.99 -5.12
N VAL A 54 -1.58 -5.08 -5.88
CA VAL A 54 -2.93 -5.30 -5.36
C VAL A 54 -3.35 -6.72 -5.74
N LEU A 55 -3.73 -7.49 -4.74
CA LEU A 55 -4.21 -8.86 -4.90
C LEU A 55 -5.74 -8.90 -4.81
N LYS A 56 -6.36 -9.72 -5.65
CA LYS A 56 -7.78 -10.09 -5.57
C LYS A 56 -7.95 -11.59 -5.48
N GLN A 57 -9.07 -12.04 -4.95
CA GLN A 57 -9.43 -13.46 -5.03
C GLN A 57 -9.76 -13.84 -6.48
N LYS A 58 -9.36 -15.03 -6.93
CA LYS A 58 -9.55 -15.48 -8.32
C LYS A 58 -11.01 -15.53 -8.77
N ASN A 59 -11.94 -15.68 -7.83
CA ASN A 59 -13.37 -15.71 -8.05
C ASN A 59 -14.10 -14.51 -7.43
N GLU A 60 -13.41 -13.38 -7.26
CA GLU A 60 -13.90 -12.17 -6.57
C GLU A 60 -15.28 -11.72 -7.09
N ASP A 61 -15.46 -11.65 -8.40
CA ASP A 61 -16.72 -11.19 -9.02
C ASP A 61 -17.90 -12.11 -8.65
N SER A 62 -17.68 -13.42 -8.68
CA SER A 62 -18.71 -14.40 -8.32
C SER A 62 -19.01 -14.36 -6.82
N LEU A 63 -17.98 -14.19 -5.98
CA LEU A 63 -18.15 -14.07 -4.55
C LEU A 63 -18.87 -12.76 -4.17
N ALA A 64 -18.54 -11.64 -4.82
CA ALA A 64 -19.17 -10.35 -4.57
C ALA A 64 -20.68 -10.36 -4.92
N ALA A 65 -21.09 -11.14 -5.91
CA ALA A 65 -22.49 -11.27 -6.32
C ALA A 65 -23.37 -12.04 -5.30
N ILE A 66 -22.76 -12.86 -4.44
CA ILE A 66 -23.49 -13.74 -3.50
C ILE A 66 -23.11 -13.51 -2.03
N SER A 67 -22.08 -12.73 -1.75
CA SER A 67 -21.57 -12.48 -0.39
C SER A 67 -22.34 -11.35 0.28
N GLU A 68 -22.73 -11.54 1.52
CA GLU A 68 -23.25 -10.47 2.39
C GLU A 68 -22.11 -9.59 2.95
N THR A 69 -20.86 -10.03 2.81
CA THR A 69 -19.69 -9.32 3.32
C THR A 69 -18.83 -8.76 2.19
N THR A 70 -18.24 -7.60 2.44
CA THR A 70 -17.31 -6.98 1.50
C THR A 70 -16.05 -7.82 1.31
N ILE A 71 -15.74 -8.17 0.07
CA ILE A 71 -14.52 -8.88 -0.28
C ILE A 71 -13.37 -7.87 -0.35
N LYS A 72 -12.37 -8.09 0.49
CA LYS A 72 -11.22 -7.20 0.61
C LYS A 72 -10.11 -7.61 -0.34
N ARG A 73 -9.39 -6.62 -0.82
CA ARG A 73 -8.19 -6.75 -1.66
C ARG A 73 -6.96 -6.42 -0.83
N GLU A 74 -5.95 -7.28 -0.87
CA GLU A 74 -4.70 -7.03 -0.18
C GLU A 74 -3.77 -6.18 -1.04
N THR A 75 -3.23 -5.11 -0.49
CA THR A 75 -2.18 -4.31 -1.12
C THR A 75 -0.87 -4.53 -0.37
N ILE A 76 0.22 -4.79 -1.11
CA ILE A 76 1.52 -5.16 -0.55
C ILE A 76 2.60 -4.26 -1.13
N ILE A 77 3.43 -3.69 -0.25
CA ILE A 77 4.64 -2.96 -0.62
C ILE A 77 5.82 -3.93 -0.53
N LEU A 78 6.56 -4.04 -1.62
CA LEU A 78 7.68 -4.96 -1.81
C LEU A 78 8.94 -4.19 -2.15
N TYR A 79 10.02 -4.40 -1.39
CA TYR A 79 11.34 -3.92 -1.81
C TYR A 79 12.08 -5.01 -2.55
N GLY A 80 12.67 -4.63 -3.68
CA GLY A 80 13.55 -5.48 -4.46
C GLY A 80 14.84 -5.82 -3.69
N THR A 81 15.41 -6.96 -3.99
CA THR A 81 16.70 -7.43 -3.43
C THR A 81 17.45 -8.21 -4.49
N ALA A 82 18.70 -8.57 -4.23
CA ALA A 82 19.51 -9.37 -5.15
C ALA A 82 18.91 -10.76 -5.49
N SER A 83 17.98 -11.28 -4.69
CA SER A 83 17.43 -12.64 -4.83
C SER A 83 15.90 -12.69 -4.88
N GLY A 84 15.20 -11.55 -4.97
CA GLY A 84 13.72 -11.49 -5.04
C GLY A 84 13.19 -10.27 -4.31
N TYR A 85 12.15 -10.43 -3.49
CA TYR A 85 11.48 -9.34 -2.81
C TYR A 85 11.44 -9.52 -1.30
N SER A 86 11.47 -8.39 -0.57
CA SER A 86 11.14 -8.30 0.85
C SER A 86 9.79 -7.63 1.02
N VAL A 87 8.88 -8.24 1.77
CA VAL A 87 7.61 -7.62 2.13
C VAL A 87 7.85 -6.55 3.19
N ILE A 88 7.45 -5.32 2.90
CA ILE A 88 7.67 -4.15 3.76
C ILE A 88 6.40 -3.82 4.56
N ALA A 89 5.24 -3.80 3.89
CA ALA A 89 3.97 -3.51 4.53
C ALA A 89 2.82 -4.21 3.78
N ARG A 90 1.72 -4.46 4.47
CA ARG A 90 0.49 -5.05 3.93
C ARG A 90 -0.72 -4.29 4.44
N SER A 91 -1.72 -4.10 3.59
CA SER A 91 -3.01 -3.55 3.98
C SER A 91 -4.16 -4.30 3.29
N MET A 92 -5.17 -4.67 4.06
CA MET A 92 -6.43 -5.25 3.56
C MET A 92 -7.50 -4.18 3.31
N ASN A 93 -7.21 -2.91 3.60
CA ASN A 93 -8.18 -1.83 3.59
C ASN A 93 -7.74 -0.63 2.76
N ALA A 94 -6.62 -0.74 2.00
CA ALA A 94 -6.13 0.38 1.19
C ALA A 94 -6.89 0.54 -0.14
N VAL A 95 -7.69 -0.45 -0.54
CA VAL A 95 -8.43 -0.49 -1.81
C VAL A 95 -9.89 -0.83 -1.56
N TYR A 96 -10.78 -0.13 -2.25
CA TYR A 96 -12.21 -0.44 -2.22
C TYR A 96 -12.52 -1.82 -2.83
N CYS A 97 -13.67 -2.36 -2.43
CA CYS A 97 -14.20 -3.62 -2.97
C CYS A 97 -14.64 -3.50 -4.43
N VAL A 98 -14.74 -4.64 -5.14
CA VAL A 98 -15.12 -4.70 -6.56
C VAL A 98 -16.50 -4.10 -6.88
N ILE A 99 -17.43 -4.08 -5.91
CA ILE A 99 -18.78 -3.53 -6.07
C ILE A 99 -18.97 -2.17 -5.38
N CYS A 100 -17.89 -1.58 -4.83
CA CYS A 100 -17.95 -0.34 -4.04
C CYS A 100 -18.10 0.92 -4.90
N GLY A 101 -18.00 0.86 -6.22
CA GLY A 101 -18.07 2.02 -7.13
C GLY A 101 -19.49 2.43 -7.55
N GLY A 102 -20.52 1.89 -6.93
CA GLY A 102 -21.90 2.16 -7.30
C GLY A 102 -22.24 1.56 -8.66
N VAL A 103 -22.93 2.31 -9.55
CA VAL A 103 -23.28 1.84 -10.89
C VAL A 103 -22.05 1.63 -11.80
N MET A 104 -20.88 2.14 -11.39
CA MET A 104 -19.61 1.93 -12.10
C MET A 104 -18.96 0.58 -11.80
N GLY A 105 -19.45 -0.15 -10.79
CA GLY A 105 -18.90 -1.44 -10.35
C GLY A 105 -17.59 -1.29 -9.59
N ASP A 106 -16.49 -1.80 -10.15
CA ASP A 106 -15.16 -1.74 -9.55
C ASP A 106 -14.59 -0.31 -9.59
N PRO A 107 -14.42 0.36 -8.44
CA PRO A 107 -13.90 1.71 -8.41
C PRO A 107 -12.39 1.80 -8.54
N PHE A 108 -11.65 0.69 -8.46
CA PHE A 108 -10.20 0.70 -8.48
C PHE A 108 -9.67 1.09 -9.87
N VAL A 109 -8.98 2.23 -9.94
CA VAL A 109 -8.39 2.76 -11.18
C VAL A 109 -6.96 2.26 -11.37
N GLY A 110 -6.13 2.27 -10.32
CA GLY A 110 -4.74 1.83 -10.40
C GLY A 110 -3.85 2.41 -9.31
N ILE A 111 -2.57 2.04 -9.40
CA ILE A 111 -1.49 2.53 -8.54
C ILE A 111 -0.49 3.28 -9.41
N SER A 112 0.09 4.35 -8.88
CA SER A 112 1.22 5.05 -9.49
C SER A 112 2.34 5.26 -8.47
N ILE A 113 3.59 5.23 -8.94
CA ILE A 113 4.79 5.60 -8.16
C ILE A 113 5.29 6.92 -8.71
N ASP A 114 5.57 7.87 -7.82
CA ASP A 114 6.23 9.13 -8.12
C ASP A 114 7.33 9.39 -7.09
N ASN A 115 8.58 9.28 -7.54
CA ASN A 115 9.75 9.32 -6.67
C ASN A 115 9.65 8.27 -5.54
N GLU A 116 9.83 8.69 -4.27
CA GLU A 116 9.74 7.84 -3.08
C GLU A 116 8.32 7.80 -2.47
N SER A 117 7.30 8.07 -3.28
CA SER A 117 5.88 8.02 -2.89
C SER A 117 5.08 7.17 -3.86
N PHE A 118 3.88 6.76 -3.46
CA PHE A 118 2.92 6.13 -4.35
C PHE A 118 1.50 6.59 -4.04
N SER A 119 0.64 6.51 -5.05
CA SER A 119 -0.77 6.85 -4.92
C SER A 119 -1.66 5.71 -5.39
N ILE A 120 -2.79 5.54 -4.72
CA ILE A 120 -3.86 4.61 -5.10
C ILE A 120 -5.05 5.46 -5.52
N SER A 121 -5.55 5.21 -6.74
CA SER A 121 -6.63 5.99 -7.35
C SER A 121 -7.90 5.17 -7.46
N HIS A 122 -9.03 5.79 -7.14
CA HIS A 122 -10.37 5.23 -7.23
C HIS A 122 -11.32 6.21 -7.92
N TYR A 123 -12.35 5.66 -8.57
CA TYR A 123 -13.38 6.43 -9.26
C TYR A 123 -14.70 5.66 -9.26
N GLY A 124 -15.81 6.35 -8.96
CA GLY A 124 -17.11 5.69 -8.92
C GLY A 124 -18.29 6.65 -8.97
N GLY A 125 -19.43 6.15 -8.56
CA GLY A 125 -20.68 6.92 -8.45
C GLY A 125 -21.71 6.59 -9.53
N ALA A 126 -22.64 7.50 -9.72
CA ALA A 126 -23.75 7.41 -10.68
C ALA A 126 -23.89 8.73 -11.45
N VAL A 127 -24.97 9.48 -11.26
CA VAL A 127 -25.14 10.86 -11.75
C VAL A 127 -24.13 11.79 -11.07
N MET A 128 -23.96 11.62 -9.75
CA MET A 128 -22.84 12.20 -9.02
C MET A 128 -21.69 11.21 -9.10
N ARG A 129 -20.55 11.68 -9.56
CA ARG A 129 -19.27 10.95 -9.63
C ARG A 129 -18.38 11.38 -8.48
N TRP A 130 -17.52 10.48 -8.10
CA TRP A 130 -16.47 10.77 -7.14
C TRP A 130 -15.14 10.18 -7.59
N GLY A 131 -14.08 10.86 -7.27
CA GLY A 131 -12.71 10.40 -7.39
C GLY A 131 -12.03 10.49 -6.03
N ARG A 132 -11.12 9.56 -5.74
CA ARG A 132 -10.26 9.60 -4.54
C ARG A 132 -8.86 9.16 -4.89
N VAL A 133 -7.87 9.92 -4.42
CA VAL A 133 -6.45 9.61 -4.58
C VAL A 133 -5.80 9.65 -3.21
N SER A 134 -5.40 8.48 -2.70
CA SER A 134 -4.69 8.36 -1.43
C SER A 134 -3.20 8.19 -1.71
N THR A 135 -2.38 9.17 -1.28
CA THR A 135 -0.93 9.19 -1.49
C THR A 135 -0.19 8.83 -0.21
N PHE A 136 0.76 7.92 -0.34
CA PHE A 136 1.59 7.42 0.75
C PHE A 136 3.05 7.79 0.51
N SER A 137 3.74 8.17 1.59
CA SER A 137 5.18 8.40 1.60
C SER A 137 5.81 7.87 2.90
N LYS A 138 7.13 7.82 2.95
CA LYS A 138 7.82 7.44 4.19
C LYS A 138 7.96 8.64 5.11
N ASN A 139 7.68 8.42 6.40
CA ASN A 139 8.04 9.39 7.44
C ASN A 139 9.54 9.32 7.75
N THR A 140 10.00 10.17 8.65
CA THR A 140 11.41 10.25 9.09
C THR A 140 11.96 8.95 9.70
N ASN A 141 11.07 8.05 10.15
CA ASN A 141 11.44 6.73 10.70
C ASN A 141 11.43 5.63 9.64
N GLY A 142 11.14 5.95 8.36
CA GLY A 142 11.06 5.00 7.26
C GLY A 142 9.75 4.21 7.21
N THR A 143 8.75 4.57 8.03
CA THR A 143 7.41 3.94 8.01
C THR A 143 6.55 4.57 6.91
N TRP A 144 5.84 3.75 6.14
CA TRP A 144 4.87 4.20 5.17
C TRP A 144 3.63 4.78 5.86
N VAL A 145 3.30 6.03 5.55
CA VAL A 145 2.19 6.77 6.14
C VAL A 145 1.37 7.46 5.06
N LEU A 146 0.09 7.70 5.32
CA LEU A 146 -0.75 8.54 4.49
C LEU A 146 -0.18 9.97 4.51
N ALA A 147 0.24 10.45 3.36
CA ALA A 147 0.77 11.80 3.19
C ALA A 147 -0.29 12.80 2.75
N LYS A 148 -1.26 12.32 1.97
CA LYS A 148 -2.33 13.15 1.41
C LYS A 148 -3.49 12.27 0.98
N ASP A 149 -4.72 12.74 1.16
CA ASP A 149 -5.93 12.12 0.65
C ASP A 149 -6.79 13.18 -0.07
N GLU A 150 -7.00 12.95 -1.36
CA GLU A 150 -7.69 13.88 -2.25
C GLU A 150 -9.03 13.26 -2.66
N ASN A 151 -10.11 13.99 -2.42
CA ASN A 151 -11.45 13.58 -2.78
C ASN A 151 -12.06 14.63 -3.70
N GLU A 152 -12.76 14.20 -4.75
CA GLU A 152 -13.47 15.05 -5.67
C GLU A 152 -14.87 14.49 -5.93
N ASN A 153 -15.89 15.37 -5.90
CA ASN A 153 -17.24 15.05 -6.28
C ASN A 153 -17.71 16.00 -7.39
N PHE A 154 -18.35 15.46 -8.42
CA PHE A 154 -18.84 16.26 -9.54
C PHE A 154 -20.05 15.62 -10.21
N SER A 155 -20.82 16.42 -10.95
CA SER A 155 -21.96 15.97 -11.71
C SER A 155 -21.55 15.50 -13.11
N ALA A 156 -21.84 14.25 -13.46
CA ALA A 156 -21.57 13.71 -14.79
C ALA A 156 -22.55 14.23 -15.86
N VAL A 157 -23.69 14.80 -15.46
CA VAL A 157 -24.77 15.25 -16.36
C VAL A 157 -24.93 16.77 -16.41
N ASN A 158 -24.37 17.48 -15.45
CA ASN A 158 -24.39 18.94 -15.43
C ASN A 158 -23.01 19.52 -15.07
N PRO A 159 -22.14 19.73 -16.06
CA PRO A 159 -20.79 20.23 -15.85
C PRO A 159 -20.73 21.69 -15.36
N GLU A 160 -21.84 22.45 -15.39
CA GLU A 160 -21.92 23.81 -14.87
C GLU A 160 -21.99 23.83 -13.33
N LEU A 161 -22.32 22.70 -12.70
CA LEU A 161 -22.26 22.63 -11.23
C LEU A 161 -20.81 22.64 -10.78
N PRO A 162 -20.48 23.39 -9.73
CA PRO A 162 -19.15 23.40 -9.18
C PRO A 162 -18.76 22.01 -8.66
N ASN A 163 -17.52 21.62 -8.93
CA ASN A 163 -16.94 20.44 -8.29
C ASN A 163 -16.68 20.73 -6.81
N ASP A 164 -16.95 19.74 -5.97
CA ASP A 164 -16.56 19.75 -4.56
C ASP A 164 -15.28 18.93 -4.42
N SER A 165 -14.19 19.56 -4.04
CA SER A 165 -12.90 18.88 -3.85
C SER A 165 -12.33 19.18 -2.46
N THR A 166 -11.80 18.15 -1.83
CA THR A 166 -11.16 18.22 -0.51
C THR A 166 -9.79 17.56 -0.57
N ILE A 167 -8.81 18.21 0.00
CA ILE A 167 -7.47 17.67 0.20
C ILE A 167 -7.22 17.67 1.71
N THR A 168 -6.95 16.51 2.26
CA THR A 168 -6.56 16.34 3.67
C THR A 168 -5.15 15.83 3.79
N THR A 169 -4.48 16.24 4.87
CA THR A 169 -3.07 15.96 5.16
C THR A 169 -2.91 15.50 6.60
N PRO A 170 -1.72 15.08 7.05
CA PRO A 170 -1.49 14.73 8.45
C PRO A 170 -1.80 15.85 9.46
N GLU A 171 -1.93 17.09 9.02
CA GLU A 171 -2.40 18.20 9.89
C GLU A 171 -3.88 18.03 10.25
N ASP A 172 -4.67 17.37 9.39
CA ASP A 172 -6.10 17.15 9.57
C ASP A 172 -6.39 15.81 10.29
N PHE A 173 -5.71 14.72 9.88
CA PHE A 173 -6.02 13.36 10.34
C PHE A 173 -4.93 12.73 11.24
N GLY A 174 -3.80 13.42 11.47
CA GLY A 174 -2.68 12.88 12.24
C GLY A 174 -1.84 11.86 11.45
N VAL A 175 -1.09 11.02 12.18
CA VAL A 175 -0.25 9.99 11.55
C VAL A 175 -1.05 8.70 11.38
N ILE A 176 -1.28 8.30 10.14
CA ILE A 176 -1.94 7.04 9.79
C ILE A 176 -0.94 6.19 9.00
N THR A 177 -0.53 5.03 9.53
CA THR A 177 0.36 4.13 8.79
C THR A 177 -0.41 3.41 7.67
N PHE A 178 0.32 2.92 6.66
CA PHE A 178 -0.28 2.18 5.54
C PHE A 178 -1.10 0.97 6.02
N GLU A 179 -0.65 0.27 7.05
CA GLU A 179 -1.34 -0.87 7.64
C GLU A 179 -2.60 -0.46 8.42
N GLN A 180 -2.63 0.76 8.96
CA GLN A 180 -3.77 1.31 9.72
C GLN A 180 -4.79 2.02 8.84
N PHE A 181 -4.36 2.42 7.63
CA PHE A 181 -5.24 3.11 6.70
C PHE A 181 -6.44 2.22 6.33
N ASP A 182 -7.61 2.80 6.39
CA ASP A 182 -8.86 2.16 5.98
C ASP A 182 -9.64 3.10 5.07
N ILE A 183 -9.70 2.78 3.79
CA ILE A 183 -10.35 3.59 2.76
C ILE A 183 -11.85 3.79 3.01
N ASN A 184 -12.48 2.96 3.85
CA ASN A 184 -13.88 3.06 4.21
C ASN A 184 -14.14 3.96 5.43
N LYS A 185 -13.08 4.50 6.04
CA LYS A 185 -13.18 5.47 7.12
C LYS A 185 -12.94 6.88 6.57
N GLU A 186 -13.78 7.80 6.98
CA GLU A 186 -13.64 9.23 6.74
C GLU A 186 -12.74 9.88 7.80
#